data_a2612c520541579774e8fdde9c0f89e7
#
_entry.id   a2612c520541579774e8fdde9c0f89e7
#
_cell.length_a   1.000
_cell.length_b   1.000
_cell.length_c   1.000
_cell.angle_alpha   90.00
_cell.angle_beta   90.00
_cell.angle_gamma   90.00
#
_symmetry.space_group_name_H-M   'P 1'
#
loop_
_entity.id
_entity.type
_entity.pdbx_description
1 polymer ?
#
loop_
_entity_poly.entity_id
_entity_poly.type
_entity_poly.pdbx_seq_one_letter_code
_entity_poly.pdbx_strand_id
1 'polypeptide(L)'
;MDDASLAPLARAVKQLAACTSLAEVKKIHDIAKAALLFARAQRLGEQGAADAAEIVALALQELGDRMAQMQKAKTPGVRRAEPSGPTPTRGDNVSTSHPSVPTLADQGIDKHTADAARKAHKKTPAQRAAHIASVRQRAAKAVNSVASGVSDAPEYDGDTWETPDETLELVRAVLGTIDLDAASNAHAQKRVRATRWFSAKDNALEQSWGGNVFCNPPYSMPLIEQFGEKLIAEYDAKRIKQAIYLVNNCTDAAWCQSLLQRFPVCFTRGRINFLQGDGQKFATRQGQAIFYAGPRVAKFIEVFSQIGTVLQALS
;
A
#
# COMPACT_ATOMS: atom_id res chain seq x y z
N MET A 1 -14.55 3.60 39.33
CA MET A 1 -14.03 2.40 38.63
C MET A 1 -12.68 2.78 38.05
N ASP A 2 -11.64 2.15 38.50
CA ASP A 2 -10.30 2.40 38.00
C ASP A 2 -10.20 2.02 36.54
N ASP A 3 -9.63 2.92 35.73
CA ASP A 3 -9.45 2.78 34.29
C ASP A 3 -8.65 1.50 33.90
N ALA A 4 -7.91 0.97 34.85
CA ALA A 4 -7.14 -0.28 34.74
C ALA A 4 -8.02 -1.55 34.62
N SER A 5 -9.27 -1.51 35.09
CA SER A 5 -10.19 -2.66 35.08
C SER A 5 -10.99 -2.79 33.78
N LEU A 6 -10.99 -1.78 32.91
CA LEU A 6 -11.70 -1.83 31.63
C LEU A 6 -10.94 -2.68 30.61
N ALA A 7 -11.68 -3.45 29.81
CA ALA A 7 -11.10 -4.11 28.65
C ALA A 7 -10.41 -3.07 27.74
N PRO A 8 -9.30 -3.43 27.05
CA PRO A 8 -8.52 -2.49 26.23
C PRO A 8 -9.36 -1.69 25.22
N LEU A 9 -10.36 -2.32 24.61
CA LEU A 9 -11.29 -1.67 23.71
C LEU A 9 -12.12 -0.59 24.41
N ALA A 10 -12.73 -0.90 25.56
CA ALA A 10 -13.57 0.05 26.31
C ALA A 10 -12.76 1.28 26.76
N ARG A 11 -11.49 1.06 27.17
CA ARG A 11 -10.57 2.13 27.54
C ARG A 11 -10.25 3.02 26.35
N ALA A 12 -9.94 2.44 25.17
CA ALA A 12 -9.66 3.20 23.97
C ALA A 12 -10.87 4.00 23.47
N VAL A 13 -12.07 3.45 23.55
CA VAL A 13 -13.32 4.16 23.20
C VAL A 13 -13.54 5.35 24.14
N LYS A 14 -13.31 5.18 25.45
CA LYS A 14 -13.39 6.26 26.43
C LYS A 14 -12.34 7.36 26.14
N GLN A 15 -11.13 6.97 25.79
CA GLN A 15 -10.05 7.91 25.41
C GLN A 15 -10.39 8.67 24.13
N LEU A 16 -10.94 8.01 23.11
CA LEU A 16 -11.39 8.68 21.88
C LEU A 16 -12.49 9.72 22.16
N ALA A 17 -13.45 9.40 23.02
CA ALA A 17 -14.50 10.34 23.42
C ALA A 17 -13.95 11.55 24.20
N ALA A 18 -12.85 11.36 24.94
CA ALA A 18 -12.21 12.42 25.72
C ALA A 18 -11.21 13.28 24.92
N CYS A 19 -10.86 12.89 23.70
CA CYS A 19 -9.94 13.66 22.86
C CYS A 19 -10.49 15.05 22.58
N THR A 20 -9.66 16.07 22.65
CA THR A 20 -10.00 17.46 22.36
C THR A 20 -9.47 17.96 21.02
N SER A 21 -8.45 17.30 20.47
CA SER A 21 -7.76 17.68 19.24
C SER A 21 -7.71 16.55 18.20
N LEU A 22 -7.52 16.92 16.92
CA LEU A 22 -7.27 15.95 15.84
C LEU A 22 -5.98 15.15 16.07
N ALA A 23 -4.94 15.79 16.62
CA ALA A 23 -3.66 15.16 16.89
C ALA A 23 -3.79 14.03 17.93
N GLU A 24 -4.60 14.22 18.99
CA GLU A 24 -4.90 13.18 19.98
C GLU A 24 -5.61 12.00 19.36
N VAL A 25 -6.63 12.22 18.54
CA VAL A 25 -7.34 11.15 17.82
C VAL A 25 -6.40 10.39 16.88
N LYS A 26 -5.53 11.13 16.15
CA LYS A 26 -4.52 10.54 15.27
C LYS A 26 -3.55 9.65 16.04
N LYS A 27 -3.10 10.08 17.23
CA LYS A 27 -2.22 9.28 18.09
C LYS A 27 -2.87 7.95 18.49
N ILE A 28 -4.15 7.97 18.88
CA ILE A 28 -4.88 6.72 19.20
C ILE A 28 -5.00 5.82 17.97
N HIS A 29 -5.30 6.39 16.80
CA HIS A 29 -5.34 5.65 15.54
C HIS A 29 -4.01 4.93 15.27
N ASP A 30 -2.87 5.62 15.41
CA ASP A 30 -1.56 5.06 15.12
C ASP A 30 -1.15 3.98 16.11
N ILE A 31 -1.44 4.17 17.41
CA ILE A 31 -1.24 3.16 18.44
C ILE A 31 -2.07 1.91 18.12
N ALA A 32 -3.35 2.07 17.78
CA ALA A 32 -4.21 0.95 17.43
C ALA A 32 -3.75 0.22 16.16
N LYS A 33 -3.28 0.96 15.15
CA LYS A 33 -2.71 0.38 13.93
C LYS A 33 -1.45 -0.42 14.23
N ALA A 34 -0.54 0.09 15.06
CA ALA A 34 0.65 -0.62 15.51
C ALA A 34 0.28 -1.88 16.34
N ALA A 35 -0.70 -1.78 17.24
CA ALA A 35 -1.19 -2.91 18.01
C ALA A 35 -1.81 -4.00 17.14
N LEU A 36 -2.53 -3.64 16.07
CA LEU A 36 -3.10 -4.58 15.10
C LEU A 36 -2.00 -5.33 14.34
N LEU A 37 -0.97 -4.62 13.87
CA LEU A 37 0.18 -5.23 13.20
C LEU A 37 0.94 -6.17 14.16
N PHE A 38 1.16 -5.74 15.40
CA PHE A 38 1.81 -6.56 16.42
C PHE A 38 0.99 -7.81 16.78
N ALA A 39 -0.33 -7.68 16.95
CA ALA A 39 -1.22 -8.80 17.23
C ALA A 39 -1.19 -9.85 16.12
N ARG A 40 -1.11 -9.42 14.86
CA ARG A 40 -0.95 -10.31 13.71
C ARG A 40 0.41 -11.00 13.70
N ALA A 41 1.50 -10.24 13.88
CA ALA A 41 2.87 -10.75 13.86
C ALA A 41 3.17 -11.73 15.01
N GLN A 42 2.67 -11.46 16.22
CA GLN A 42 2.94 -12.23 17.43
C GLN A 42 1.88 -13.29 17.76
N ARG A 43 0.87 -13.48 16.91
CA ARG A 43 -0.23 -14.42 17.14
C ARG A 43 -0.99 -14.19 18.46
N LEU A 44 -1.14 -12.94 18.84
CA LEU A 44 -1.83 -12.54 20.08
C LEU A 44 -3.35 -12.58 19.89
N GLY A 45 -3.95 -13.78 19.93
CA GLY A 45 -5.40 -14.00 20.04
C GLY A 45 -6.32 -13.18 19.12
N GLU A 46 -7.40 -13.82 18.64
CA GLU A 46 -8.40 -13.22 17.74
C GLU A 46 -9.04 -11.96 18.32
N GLN A 47 -9.34 -11.98 19.61
CA GLN A 47 -10.03 -10.87 20.26
C GLN A 47 -9.18 -9.60 20.27
N GLY A 48 -7.88 -9.72 20.56
CA GLY A 48 -6.98 -8.56 20.56
C GLY A 48 -6.81 -7.93 19.19
N ALA A 49 -6.73 -8.73 18.12
CA ALA A 49 -6.68 -8.23 16.76
C ALA A 49 -8.01 -7.59 16.30
N ALA A 50 -9.14 -8.19 16.67
CA ALA A 50 -10.46 -7.66 16.39
C ALA A 50 -10.68 -6.30 17.10
N ASP A 51 -10.31 -6.19 18.36
CA ASP A 51 -10.43 -4.97 19.16
C ASP A 51 -9.53 -3.85 18.62
N ALA A 52 -8.29 -4.17 18.25
CA ALA A 52 -7.39 -3.20 17.61
C ALA A 52 -7.93 -2.69 16.26
N ALA A 53 -8.51 -3.57 15.43
CA ALA A 53 -9.13 -3.19 14.16
C ALA A 53 -10.34 -2.29 14.35
N GLU A 54 -11.16 -2.55 15.39
CA GLU A 54 -12.29 -1.70 15.76
C GLU A 54 -11.83 -0.30 16.19
N ILE A 55 -10.80 -0.20 17.05
CA ILE A 55 -10.25 1.08 17.49
C ILE A 55 -9.75 1.90 16.31
N VAL A 56 -9.05 1.28 15.34
CA VAL A 56 -8.64 1.96 14.09
C VAL A 56 -9.83 2.52 13.34
N ALA A 57 -10.91 1.75 13.19
CA ALA A 57 -12.10 2.17 12.48
C ALA A 57 -12.84 3.32 13.19
N LEU A 58 -12.97 3.25 14.52
CA LEU A 58 -13.56 4.30 15.34
C LEU A 58 -12.74 5.60 15.33
N ALA A 59 -11.43 5.50 15.41
CA ALA A 59 -10.56 6.67 15.33
C ALA A 59 -10.64 7.37 13.96
N LEU A 60 -10.76 6.63 12.86
CA LEU A 60 -10.98 7.20 11.53
C LEU A 60 -12.35 7.90 11.41
N GLN A 61 -13.39 7.36 12.04
CA GLN A 61 -14.70 8.00 12.07
C GLN A 61 -14.63 9.32 12.84
N GLU A 62 -14.06 9.31 14.03
CA GLU A 62 -13.91 10.50 14.87
C GLU A 62 -13.06 11.59 14.19
N LEU A 63 -11.95 11.21 13.55
CA LEU A 63 -11.17 12.13 12.72
C LEU A 63 -12.01 12.78 11.62
N GLY A 64 -12.80 11.98 10.91
CA GLY A 64 -13.66 12.46 9.83
C GLY A 64 -14.77 13.40 10.33
N ASP A 65 -15.39 13.08 11.45
CA ASP A 65 -16.45 13.89 12.05
C ASP A 65 -15.90 15.25 12.54
N ARG A 66 -14.73 15.28 13.18
CA ARG A 66 -14.07 16.51 13.61
C ARG A 66 -13.57 17.36 12.44
N MET A 67 -12.99 16.74 11.40
CA MET A 67 -12.59 17.46 10.19
C MET A 67 -13.77 18.12 9.50
N ALA A 68 -14.94 17.48 9.47
CA ALA A 68 -16.16 18.05 8.91
C ALA A 68 -16.68 19.23 9.74
N GLN A 69 -16.57 19.17 11.07
CA GLN A 69 -16.93 20.30 11.95
C GLN A 69 -16.01 21.50 11.73
N MET A 70 -14.70 21.27 11.59
CA MET A 70 -13.73 22.35 11.30
C MET A 70 -13.99 23.00 9.95
N GLN A 71 -14.39 22.28 8.92
CA GLN A 71 -14.76 22.84 7.62
C GLN A 71 -16.01 23.70 7.70
N LYS A 72 -17.02 23.29 8.48
CA LYS A 72 -18.23 24.12 8.72
C LYS A 72 -17.90 25.41 9.46
N ALA A 73 -17.00 25.37 10.42
CA ALA A 73 -16.59 26.58 11.17
C ALA A 73 -15.77 27.57 10.31
N LYS A 74 -15.13 27.11 9.23
CA LYS A 74 -14.37 27.97 8.30
C LYS A 74 -15.20 28.65 7.21
N THR A 75 -16.53 28.46 7.17
CA THR A 75 -17.43 29.09 6.21
C THR A 75 -18.37 30.10 6.90
N PRO A 76 -17.90 31.26 7.36
CA PRO A 76 -18.72 32.45 7.45
C PRO A 76 -18.84 32.97 6.01
N GLY A 77 -20.06 33.31 5.58
CA GLY A 77 -20.36 33.71 4.21
C GLY A 77 -19.41 34.80 3.69
N VAL A 78 -18.51 34.43 2.83
CA VAL A 78 -17.75 35.36 2.00
C VAL A 78 -18.73 35.87 0.95
N ARG A 79 -19.36 37.02 1.20
CA ARG A 79 -19.95 37.84 0.14
C ARG A 79 -18.78 38.14 -0.83
N ARG A 80 -18.90 37.62 -2.05
CA ARG A 80 -18.04 37.98 -3.17
C ARG A 80 -18.19 39.49 -3.37
N ALA A 81 -17.21 40.27 -2.97
CA ALA A 81 -17.14 41.69 -3.28
C ALA A 81 -16.89 41.78 -4.80
N GLU A 82 -17.73 42.55 -5.50
CA GLU A 82 -17.51 42.88 -6.90
C GLU A 82 -16.24 43.76 -7.06
N PRO A 83 -15.48 43.56 -8.15
CA PRO A 83 -14.28 44.34 -8.39
C PRO A 83 -14.61 45.73 -8.95
N SER A 84 -14.58 46.73 -8.09
CA SER A 84 -14.59 48.14 -8.54
C SER A 84 -13.53 48.90 -7.77
N GLY A 85 -12.36 49.10 -8.43
CA GLY A 85 -11.31 49.99 -7.94
C GLY A 85 -9.95 49.74 -8.60
N PRO A 86 -9.15 50.76 -8.86
CA PRO A 86 -7.91 50.63 -9.63
C PRO A 86 -6.80 49.90 -8.85
N THR A 87 -5.97 49.19 -9.59
CA THR A 87 -4.82 48.41 -9.15
C THR A 87 -3.87 49.23 -8.29
N PRO A 88 -3.52 48.81 -7.05
CA PRO A 88 -2.44 49.47 -6.29
C PRO A 88 -1.08 49.08 -6.84
N THR A 89 -0.23 50.05 -7.02
CA THR A 89 1.18 49.96 -7.35
C THR A 89 1.97 49.25 -6.24
N ARG A 90 2.95 48.47 -6.69
CA ARG A 90 3.93 47.68 -5.95
C ARG A 90 4.68 48.55 -4.91
N GLY A 91 4.52 48.22 -3.65
CA GLY A 91 5.36 48.75 -2.56
C GLY A 91 4.55 48.88 -1.27
N ASP A 92 4.53 47.83 -0.45
CA ASP A 92 4.61 47.87 1.01
C ASP A 92 4.24 46.46 1.53
N ASN A 93 5.28 45.69 1.87
CA ASN A 93 5.16 44.44 2.62
C ASN A 93 4.73 44.75 4.07
N VAL A 94 3.44 44.91 4.31
CA VAL A 94 2.90 44.78 5.66
C VAL A 94 2.53 43.34 5.85
N SER A 95 3.45 42.56 6.41
CA SER A 95 3.18 41.21 6.92
C SER A 95 2.22 41.30 8.10
N THR A 96 0.92 41.25 7.83
CA THR A 96 -0.06 40.96 8.86
C THR A 96 -0.01 39.45 9.11
N SER A 97 0.75 39.07 10.12
CA SER A 97 0.77 37.70 10.66
C SER A 97 -0.59 37.43 11.31
N HIS A 98 -1.57 37.01 10.51
CA HIS A 98 -2.73 36.32 11.06
C HIS A 98 -2.25 34.96 11.60
N PRO A 99 -2.64 34.53 12.82
CA PRO A 99 -2.30 33.24 13.32
C PRO A 99 -2.84 32.20 12.33
N SER A 100 -1.93 31.54 11.62
CA SER A 100 -2.29 30.52 10.64
C SER A 100 -2.94 29.36 11.38
N VAL A 101 -4.20 29.07 11.04
CA VAL A 101 -4.89 27.87 11.57
C VAL A 101 -4.07 26.65 11.16
N PRO A 102 -3.64 25.78 12.09
CA PRO A 102 -2.81 24.63 11.79
C PRO A 102 -3.42 23.78 10.67
N THR A 103 -2.60 23.41 9.69
CA THR A 103 -3.02 22.50 8.61
C THR A 103 -3.17 21.08 9.15
N LEU A 104 -3.77 20.18 8.37
CA LEU A 104 -3.83 18.78 8.75
C LEU A 104 -2.44 18.15 8.84
N ALA A 105 -1.51 18.59 8.00
CA ALA A 105 -0.11 18.14 8.03
C ALA A 105 0.58 18.59 9.31
N ASP A 106 0.37 19.83 9.78
CA ASP A 106 0.89 20.32 11.05
C ASP A 106 0.39 19.52 12.26
N GLN A 107 -0.75 18.85 12.11
CA GLN A 107 -1.35 17.96 13.12
C GLN A 107 -0.96 16.49 12.91
N GLY A 108 0.00 16.19 12.03
CA GLY A 108 0.49 14.85 11.75
C GLY A 108 -0.49 13.98 10.94
N ILE A 109 -1.49 14.58 10.30
CA ILE A 109 -2.49 13.84 9.51
C ILE A 109 -2.09 13.87 8.04
N ASP A 110 -1.58 12.75 7.54
CA ASP A 110 -1.24 12.55 6.14
C ASP A 110 -2.49 12.48 5.23
N LYS A 111 -2.28 12.65 3.92
CA LYS A 111 -3.36 12.68 2.93
C LYS A 111 -4.20 11.39 2.93
N HIS A 112 -3.57 10.22 3.09
CA HIS A 112 -4.27 8.94 3.04
C HIS A 112 -5.17 8.76 4.27
N THR A 113 -4.66 9.10 5.46
CA THR A 113 -5.45 9.11 6.71
C THR A 113 -6.61 10.09 6.60
N ALA A 114 -6.39 11.30 6.07
CA ALA A 114 -7.44 12.30 5.88
C ALA A 114 -8.53 11.81 4.90
N ASP A 115 -8.16 11.17 3.80
CA ASP A 115 -9.13 10.64 2.84
C ASP A 115 -9.91 9.44 3.40
N ALA A 116 -9.27 8.57 4.17
CA ALA A 116 -9.93 7.47 4.87
C ALA A 116 -10.94 8.00 5.91
N ALA A 117 -10.56 9.01 6.68
CA ALA A 117 -11.40 9.68 7.64
C ALA A 117 -12.64 10.34 6.98
N ARG A 118 -12.46 11.06 5.86
CA ARG A 118 -13.57 11.64 5.08
C ARG A 118 -14.53 10.58 4.55
N LYS A 119 -14.00 9.43 4.11
CA LYS A 119 -14.84 8.30 3.67
C LYS A 119 -15.61 7.68 4.83
N ALA A 120 -14.98 7.56 6.00
CA ALA A 120 -15.63 7.05 7.21
C ALA A 120 -16.77 7.97 7.67
N HIS A 121 -16.56 9.29 7.64
CA HIS A 121 -17.58 10.30 7.98
C HIS A 121 -18.84 10.20 7.11
N LYS A 122 -18.69 9.94 5.80
CA LYS A 122 -19.80 9.87 4.84
C LYS A 122 -20.72 8.66 5.05
N LYS A 123 -20.31 7.67 5.84
CA LYS A 123 -21.11 6.47 6.09
C LYS A 123 -22.28 6.77 7.03
N THR A 124 -23.46 6.19 6.75
CA THR A 124 -24.60 6.20 7.66
C THR A 124 -24.28 5.40 8.94
N PRO A 125 -25.01 5.60 10.06
CA PRO A 125 -24.80 4.79 11.27
C PRO A 125 -24.83 3.29 11.02
N ALA A 126 -25.77 2.79 10.21
CA ALA A 126 -25.86 1.38 9.85
C ALA A 126 -24.64 0.90 9.05
N GLN A 127 -24.15 1.71 8.09
CA GLN A 127 -22.94 1.40 7.33
C GLN A 127 -21.69 1.44 8.21
N ARG A 128 -21.62 2.32 9.22
CA ARG A 128 -20.51 2.37 10.20
C ARG A 128 -20.48 1.08 11.03
N ALA A 129 -21.64 0.66 11.57
CA ALA A 129 -21.77 -0.58 12.34
C ALA A 129 -21.38 -1.82 11.51
N ALA A 130 -21.89 -1.93 10.27
CA ALA A 130 -21.54 -3.01 9.36
C ALA A 130 -20.03 -3.03 9.01
N HIS A 131 -19.44 -1.85 8.83
CA HIS A 131 -18.00 -1.73 8.57
C HIS A 131 -17.16 -2.20 9.78
N ILE A 132 -17.53 -1.80 11.00
CA ILE A 132 -16.87 -2.24 12.22
C ILE A 132 -16.94 -3.77 12.35
N ALA A 133 -18.14 -4.35 12.19
CA ALA A 133 -18.30 -5.82 12.22
C ALA A 133 -17.42 -6.52 11.19
N SER A 134 -17.33 -5.99 9.97
CA SER A 134 -16.50 -6.54 8.90
C SER A 134 -15.00 -6.46 9.21
N VAL A 135 -14.48 -5.34 9.75
CA VAL A 135 -13.06 -5.22 10.08
C VAL A 135 -12.68 -6.09 11.28
N ARG A 136 -13.56 -6.22 12.28
CA ARG A 136 -13.39 -7.15 13.41
C ARG A 136 -13.27 -8.58 12.92
N GLN A 137 -14.23 -9.03 12.11
CA GLN A 137 -14.24 -10.39 11.58
C GLN A 137 -13.00 -10.71 10.74
N ARG A 138 -12.57 -9.78 9.89
CA ARG A 138 -11.35 -9.95 9.09
C ARG A 138 -10.09 -10.02 9.95
N ALA A 139 -9.99 -9.18 10.98
CA ALA A 139 -8.84 -9.18 11.86
C ALA A 139 -8.77 -10.48 12.69
N ALA A 140 -9.90 -10.98 13.20
CA ALA A 140 -9.97 -12.23 13.93
C ALA A 140 -9.60 -13.44 13.03
N LYS A 141 -10.14 -13.51 11.81
CA LYS A 141 -9.81 -14.57 10.84
C LYS A 141 -8.33 -14.58 10.48
N ALA A 142 -7.70 -13.41 10.32
CA ALA A 142 -6.29 -13.30 9.99
C ALA A 142 -5.38 -13.91 11.06
N VAL A 143 -5.75 -13.82 12.35
CA VAL A 143 -5.01 -14.46 13.45
C VAL A 143 -5.23 -15.97 13.47
N ASN A 144 -6.45 -16.45 13.19
CA ASN A 144 -6.78 -17.88 13.20
C ASN A 144 -6.10 -18.66 12.08
N SER A 145 -6.05 -18.10 10.88
CA SER A 145 -5.40 -18.75 9.75
C SER A 145 -3.91 -19.00 10.00
N VAL A 146 -3.28 -18.14 10.82
CA VAL A 146 -1.88 -18.30 11.25
C VAL A 146 -1.73 -19.33 12.39
N ALA A 147 -2.74 -19.49 13.25
CA ALA A 147 -2.70 -20.39 14.40
C ALA A 147 -2.93 -21.86 14.03
N SER A 148 -3.75 -22.13 13.01
CA SER A 148 -4.13 -23.51 12.62
C SER A 148 -3.11 -24.22 11.72
N GLY A 149 -2.01 -23.57 11.32
CA GLY A 149 -1.02 -24.19 10.42
C GLY A 149 -1.54 -24.56 9.03
N VAL A 150 -2.83 -24.34 8.76
CA VAL A 150 -3.53 -24.57 7.50
C VAL A 150 -3.91 -23.21 6.95
N SER A 151 -2.93 -22.50 6.38
CA SER A 151 -3.19 -21.25 5.69
C SER A 151 -3.39 -21.51 4.21
N ASP A 152 -4.58 -22.01 3.84
CA ASP A 152 -5.05 -21.95 2.45
C ASP A 152 -5.82 -20.64 2.15
N ALA A 153 -5.97 -19.75 3.13
CA ALA A 153 -6.54 -18.43 2.90
C ALA A 153 -5.42 -17.43 2.72
N PRO A 154 -5.34 -16.72 1.58
CA PRO A 154 -4.33 -15.72 1.35
C PRO A 154 -4.51 -14.58 2.35
N GLU A 155 -3.42 -14.20 3.01
CA GLU A 155 -3.34 -13.04 3.89
C GLU A 155 -3.40 -11.78 3.00
N TYR A 156 -4.61 -11.24 2.80
CA TYR A 156 -4.80 -10.00 2.04
C TYR A 156 -4.43 -8.79 2.89
N ASP A 157 -3.15 -8.50 2.97
CA ASP A 157 -2.71 -7.14 3.19
C ASP A 157 -2.64 -6.42 1.83
N GLY A 158 -2.52 -5.11 1.81
CA GLY A 158 -2.51 -4.33 0.57
C GLY A 158 -1.35 -4.62 -0.41
N ASP A 159 -0.50 -5.60 -0.11
CA ASP A 159 0.68 -5.99 -0.88
C ASP A 159 0.52 -7.36 -1.59
N THR A 160 -0.60 -8.06 -1.42
CA THR A 160 -0.82 -9.39 -2.03
C THR A 160 -1.55 -9.29 -3.36
N TRP A 161 -0.84 -8.92 -4.40
CA TRP A 161 -1.35 -8.83 -5.77
C TRP A 161 -0.86 -9.99 -6.61
N GLU A 162 -1.77 -10.85 -7.08
CA GLU A 162 -1.43 -11.99 -7.93
C GLU A 162 -1.43 -11.58 -9.39
N THR A 163 -0.37 -11.93 -10.09
CA THR A 163 -0.22 -11.65 -11.53
C THR A 163 -1.19 -12.50 -12.34
N PRO A 164 -1.98 -11.91 -13.26
CA PRO A 164 -2.92 -12.64 -14.08
C PRO A 164 -2.23 -13.53 -15.12
N ASP A 165 -2.94 -14.58 -15.55
CA ASP A 165 -2.38 -15.60 -16.45
C ASP A 165 -1.89 -15.02 -17.77
N GLU A 166 -2.60 -14.06 -18.34
CA GLU A 166 -2.20 -13.37 -19.58
C GLU A 166 -0.83 -12.69 -19.46
N THR A 167 -0.50 -12.12 -18.30
CA THR A 167 0.82 -11.53 -18.04
C THR A 167 1.88 -12.61 -17.80
N LEU A 168 1.53 -13.68 -17.08
CA LEU A 168 2.44 -14.81 -16.82
C LEU A 168 2.83 -15.55 -18.08
N GLU A 169 1.94 -15.64 -19.10
CA GLU A 169 2.29 -16.21 -20.40
C GLU A 169 3.37 -15.38 -21.11
N LEU A 170 3.30 -14.04 -21.06
CA LEU A 170 4.35 -13.18 -21.59
C LEU A 170 5.67 -13.35 -20.82
N VAL A 171 5.60 -13.48 -19.50
CA VAL A 171 6.77 -13.77 -18.66
C VAL A 171 7.43 -15.09 -19.11
N ARG A 172 6.65 -16.16 -19.29
CA ARG A 172 7.16 -17.45 -19.77
C ARG A 172 7.68 -17.41 -21.19
N ALA A 173 7.08 -16.63 -22.07
CA ALA A 173 7.56 -16.45 -23.44
C ALA A 173 8.97 -15.86 -23.50
N VAL A 174 9.37 -15.05 -22.51
CA VAL A 174 10.72 -14.50 -22.37
C VAL A 174 11.63 -15.42 -21.58
N LEU A 175 11.22 -15.82 -20.38
CA LEU A 175 12.06 -16.60 -19.46
C LEU A 175 12.20 -18.07 -19.87
N GLY A 176 11.21 -18.63 -20.55
CA GLY A 176 11.04 -20.07 -20.73
C GLY A 176 10.40 -20.68 -19.48
N THR A 177 11.21 -21.17 -18.54
CA THR A 177 10.77 -21.63 -17.23
C THR A 177 10.90 -20.50 -16.20
N ILE A 178 10.09 -20.53 -15.16
CA ILE A 178 10.28 -19.71 -13.97
C ILE A 178 10.94 -20.61 -12.91
N ASP A 179 12.25 -20.45 -12.73
CA ASP A 179 13.01 -21.26 -11.77
C ASP A 179 12.77 -20.78 -10.34
N LEU A 180 12.55 -19.45 -10.16
CA LEU A 180 12.26 -18.82 -8.89
C LEU A 180 11.19 -17.73 -9.05
N ASP A 181 10.14 -17.78 -8.21
CA ASP A 181 9.27 -16.66 -7.91
C ASP A 181 9.70 -16.05 -6.57
N ALA A 182 10.30 -14.86 -6.62
CA ALA A 182 10.98 -14.29 -5.47
C ALA A 182 10.02 -13.64 -4.44
N ALA A 183 8.75 -13.44 -4.78
CA ALA A 183 7.76 -12.87 -3.87
C ALA A 183 6.39 -13.48 -4.16
N SER A 184 6.03 -14.52 -3.42
CA SER A 184 4.88 -15.34 -3.76
C SER A 184 4.12 -15.89 -2.54
N ASN A 185 3.10 -16.66 -2.83
CA ASN A 185 2.35 -17.45 -1.86
C ASN A 185 1.81 -18.73 -2.52
N ALA A 186 1.32 -19.67 -1.72
CA ALA A 186 0.82 -20.96 -2.22
C ALA A 186 -0.35 -20.82 -3.22
N HIS A 187 -1.14 -19.74 -3.12
CA HIS A 187 -2.25 -19.49 -4.03
C HIS A 187 -1.75 -18.97 -5.39
N ALA A 188 -0.86 -17.98 -5.40
CA ALA A 188 -0.23 -17.45 -6.61
C ALA A 188 0.50 -18.56 -7.39
N GLN A 189 1.10 -19.53 -6.68
CA GLN A 189 1.83 -20.63 -7.31
C GLN A 189 0.96 -21.59 -8.13
N LYS A 190 -0.34 -21.64 -7.93
CA LYS A 190 -1.27 -22.36 -8.82
C LYS A 190 -1.20 -21.83 -10.26
N ARG A 191 -0.82 -20.56 -10.45
CA ARG A 191 -0.69 -19.87 -11.73
C ARG A 191 0.76 -19.69 -12.16
N VAL A 192 1.63 -19.16 -11.27
CA VAL A 192 3.03 -18.89 -11.57
C VAL A 192 3.80 -20.16 -11.90
N ARG A 193 3.57 -21.24 -11.16
CA ARG A 193 4.18 -22.57 -11.36
C ARG A 193 5.69 -22.50 -11.42
N ALA A 194 6.29 -21.71 -10.53
CA ALA A 194 7.74 -21.65 -10.39
C ALA A 194 8.28 -22.95 -9.77
N THR A 195 9.49 -23.33 -10.13
CA THR A 195 10.17 -24.50 -9.54
C THR A 195 10.42 -24.30 -8.05
N ARG A 196 10.74 -23.06 -7.66
CA ARG A 196 10.95 -22.62 -6.27
C ARG A 196 10.29 -21.27 -6.09
N TRP A 197 9.85 -20.98 -4.89
CA TRP A 197 9.29 -19.68 -4.56
C TRP A 197 9.52 -19.32 -3.09
N PHE A 198 9.48 -18.02 -2.79
CA PHE A 198 9.57 -17.49 -1.44
C PHE A 198 8.28 -16.80 -1.03
N SER A 199 7.79 -17.15 0.15
CA SER A 199 6.72 -16.44 0.83
C SER A 199 7.28 -15.33 1.72
N ALA A 200 6.40 -14.49 2.28
CA ALA A 200 6.79 -13.50 3.27
C ALA A 200 7.50 -14.12 4.50
N LYS A 201 7.19 -15.40 4.82
CA LYS A 201 7.83 -16.12 5.93
C LYS A 201 9.27 -16.51 5.62
N ASP A 202 9.61 -16.72 4.37
CA ASP A 202 10.93 -17.17 3.94
C ASP A 202 11.92 -16.01 3.84
N ASN A 203 11.44 -14.76 3.84
CA ASN A 203 12.20 -13.53 3.68
C ASN A 203 13.17 -13.58 2.47
N ALA A 204 12.62 -13.40 1.28
CA ALA A 204 13.38 -13.47 0.02
C ALA A 204 14.60 -12.53 -0.04
N LEU A 205 14.61 -11.46 0.75
CA LEU A 205 15.73 -10.52 0.83
C LEU A 205 17.00 -11.16 1.45
N GLU A 206 16.80 -12.15 2.32
CA GLU A 206 17.90 -12.92 2.96
C GLU A 206 18.28 -14.17 2.17
N GLN A 207 17.45 -14.58 1.21
CA GLN A 207 17.68 -15.78 0.42
C GLN A 207 18.55 -15.50 -0.82
N SER A 208 19.24 -16.54 -1.30
CA SER A 208 19.92 -16.48 -2.59
C SER A 208 18.95 -16.72 -3.74
N TRP A 209 18.94 -15.80 -4.71
CA TRP A 209 18.17 -15.99 -5.95
C TRP A 209 18.99 -16.70 -7.00
N GLY A 210 18.34 -17.42 -7.92
CA GLY A 210 19.06 -18.14 -8.97
C GLY A 210 18.18 -18.56 -10.13
N GLY A 211 18.80 -18.81 -11.28
CA GLY A 211 18.10 -19.23 -12.50
C GLY A 211 17.32 -18.13 -13.19
N ASN A 212 16.16 -18.48 -13.74
CA ASN A 212 15.21 -17.55 -14.36
C ASN A 212 14.24 -17.06 -13.30
N VAL A 213 14.28 -15.79 -12.97
CA VAL A 213 13.54 -15.22 -11.85
C VAL A 213 12.33 -14.42 -12.32
N PHE A 214 11.18 -14.67 -11.72
CA PHE A 214 10.05 -13.78 -11.76
C PHE A 214 9.89 -13.14 -10.38
N CYS A 215 9.56 -11.86 -10.34
CA CYS A 215 9.28 -11.16 -9.10
C CYS A 215 8.22 -10.09 -9.31
N ASN A 216 7.10 -10.23 -8.59
CA ASN A 216 6.10 -9.21 -8.37
C ASN A 216 6.15 -8.91 -6.86
N PRO A 217 7.01 -7.97 -6.41
CA PRO A 217 7.29 -7.75 -5.00
C PRO A 217 6.13 -7.06 -4.28
N PRO A 218 6.13 -7.04 -2.94
CA PRO A 218 5.25 -6.15 -2.20
C PRO A 218 5.55 -4.68 -2.56
N TYR A 219 4.50 -3.87 -2.76
CA TYR A 219 4.63 -2.49 -3.26
C TYR A 219 4.76 -1.44 -2.15
N SER A 220 4.71 -1.86 -0.88
CA SER A 220 4.92 -0.98 0.27
C SER A 220 6.39 -0.60 0.44
N MET A 221 6.64 0.62 0.94
CA MET A 221 7.96 1.02 1.40
C MET A 221 8.27 0.41 2.78
N PRO A 222 9.51 0.00 3.07
CA PRO A 222 10.70 0.07 2.20
C PRO A 222 10.88 -1.17 1.30
N LEU A 223 9.96 -2.13 1.30
CA LEU A 223 10.13 -3.44 0.64
C LEU A 223 10.37 -3.31 -0.86
N ILE A 224 9.60 -2.47 -1.57
CA ILE A 224 9.76 -2.28 -3.01
C ILE A 224 11.18 -1.83 -3.39
N GLU A 225 11.79 -0.96 -2.61
CA GLU A 225 13.17 -0.50 -2.77
C GLU A 225 14.17 -1.63 -2.53
N GLN A 226 14.04 -2.34 -1.40
CA GLN A 226 14.91 -3.45 -1.02
C GLN A 226 14.87 -4.60 -2.05
N PHE A 227 13.70 -4.94 -2.60
CA PHE A 227 13.58 -5.94 -3.66
C PHE A 227 14.25 -5.48 -4.96
N GLY A 228 14.17 -4.20 -5.33
CA GLY A 228 14.86 -3.64 -6.48
C GLY A 228 16.38 -3.70 -6.32
N GLU A 229 16.91 -3.31 -5.17
CA GLU A 229 18.32 -3.41 -4.82
C GLU A 229 18.80 -4.87 -4.83
N LYS A 230 18.00 -5.77 -4.25
CA LYS A 230 18.28 -7.21 -4.25
C LYS A 230 18.38 -7.77 -5.68
N LEU A 231 17.45 -7.42 -6.57
CA LEU A 231 17.50 -7.82 -7.98
C LEU A 231 18.82 -7.41 -8.64
N ILE A 232 19.22 -6.14 -8.45
CA ILE A 232 20.48 -5.61 -9.01
C ILE A 232 21.68 -6.39 -8.45
N ALA A 233 21.73 -6.57 -7.13
CA ALA A 233 22.84 -7.29 -6.48
C ALA A 233 22.96 -8.75 -6.93
N GLU A 234 21.84 -9.46 -7.08
CA GLU A 234 21.84 -10.85 -7.53
C GLU A 234 22.23 -10.99 -9.01
N TYR A 235 21.83 -10.00 -9.85
CA TYR A 235 22.19 -9.96 -11.25
C TYR A 235 23.69 -9.65 -11.45
N ASP A 236 24.21 -8.67 -10.73
CA ASP A 236 25.63 -8.28 -10.79
C ASP A 236 26.55 -9.41 -10.29
N ALA A 237 26.10 -10.13 -9.28
CA ALA A 237 26.79 -11.32 -8.77
C ALA A 237 26.66 -12.55 -9.71
N LYS A 238 25.96 -12.42 -10.85
CA LYS A 238 25.73 -13.50 -11.83
C LYS A 238 25.07 -14.75 -11.24
N ARG A 239 24.31 -14.60 -10.15
CA ARG A 239 23.54 -15.70 -9.55
C ARG A 239 22.25 -15.96 -10.30
N ILE A 240 21.60 -14.93 -10.82
CA ILE A 240 20.45 -15.07 -11.71
C ILE A 240 20.88 -15.02 -13.19
N LYS A 241 20.26 -15.85 -14.01
CA LYS A 241 20.48 -15.89 -15.46
C LYS A 241 19.74 -14.78 -16.17
N GLN A 242 18.50 -14.60 -15.79
CA GLN A 242 17.60 -13.53 -16.26
C GLN A 242 16.46 -13.33 -15.28
N ALA A 243 15.84 -12.15 -15.31
CA ALA A 243 14.70 -11.85 -14.47
C ALA A 243 13.67 -10.98 -15.19
N ILE A 244 12.40 -11.19 -14.87
CA ILE A 244 11.28 -10.26 -15.09
C ILE A 244 10.86 -9.70 -13.74
N TYR A 245 10.86 -8.38 -13.62
CA TYR A 245 10.50 -7.66 -12.40
C TYR A 245 9.32 -6.74 -12.69
N LEU A 246 8.17 -7.03 -12.08
CA LEU A 246 6.90 -6.34 -12.31
C LEU A 246 6.58 -5.43 -11.14
N VAL A 247 6.45 -4.14 -11.38
CA VAL A 247 6.21 -3.13 -10.35
C VAL A 247 5.24 -2.05 -10.81
N ASN A 248 4.78 -1.22 -9.88
CA ASN A 248 4.08 0.01 -10.22
C ASN A 248 5.05 1.01 -10.87
N ASN A 249 4.51 1.81 -11.79
CA ASN A 249 5.26 2.89 -12.43
C ASN A 249 5.47 4.04 -11.44
N CYS A 250 6.68 4.10 -10.86
CA CYS A 250 7.13 5.10 -9.88
C CYS A 250 8.41 5.76 -10.40
N THR A 251 8.33 6.41 -11.56
CA THR A 251 9.52 6.95 -12.26
C THR A 251 10.24 8.08 -11.51
N ASP A 252 9.63 8.67 -10.52
CA ASP A 252 10.19 9.68 -9.61
C ASP A 252 10.98 9.09 -8.43
N ALA A 253 10.81 7.79 -8.14
CA ALA A 253 11.47 7.14 -7.02
C ALA A 253 12.92 6.73 -7.36
N ALA A 254 13.85 6.92 -6.42
CA ALA A 254 15.27 6.63 -6.60
C ALA A 254 15.53 5.16 -6.98
N TRP A 255 14.87 4.20 -6.34
CA TRP A 255 14.99 2.79 -6.65
C TRP A 255 14.56 2.47 -8.09
N CYS A 256 13.50 3.14 -8.59
CA CYS A 256 13.03 2.96 -9.95
C CYS A 256 14.04 3.55 -10.97
N GLN A 257 14.61 4.71 -10.66
CA GLN A 257 15.66 5.33 -11.48
C GLN A 257 16.90 4.42 -11.59
N SER A 258 17.30 3.76 -10.51
CA SER A 258 18.42 2.80 -10.52
C SER A 258 18.16 1.62 -11.46
N LEU A 259 16.92 1.12 -11.53
CA LEU A 259 16.53 0.06 -12.47
C LEU A 259 16.46 0.57 -13.91
N LEU A 260 15.91 1.78 -14.14
CA LEU A 260 15.79 2.39 -15.47
C LEU A 260 17.15 2.64 -16.14
N GLN A 261 18.18 2.95 -15.36
CA GLN A 261 19.56 3.14 -15.86
C GLN A 261 20.23 1.84 -16.29
N ARG A 262 19.74 0.68 -15.85
CA ARG A 262 20.42 -0.61 -16.01
C ARG A 262 19.69 -1.57 -16.93
N PHE A 263 18.36 -1.54 -16.92
CA PHE A 263 17.53 -2.58 -17.51
C PHE A 263 16.51 -2.00 -18.49
N PRO A 264 16.26 -2.68 -19.63
CA PRO A 264 15.11 -2.34 -20.46
C PRO A 264 13.82 -2.51 -19.67
N VAL A 265 12.85 -1.64 -19.96
CA VAL A 265 11.57 -1.58 -19.26
C VAL A 265 10.42 -1.48 -20.25
N CYS A 266 9.35 -2.20 -20.01
CA CYS A 266 8.06 -2.02 -20.65
C CYS A 266 7.12 -1.22 -19.76
N PHE A 267 6.68 -0.04 -20.20
CA PHE A 267 5.56 0.67 -19.61
C PHE A 267 4.27 0.20 -20.25
N THR A 268 3.40 -0.42 -19.46
CA THR A 268 2.18 -1.05 -19.99
C THR A 268 1.19 -0.03 -20.55
N ARG A 269 0.56 -0.36 -21.69
CA ARG A 269 -0.56 0.38 -22.25
C ARG A 269 -1.83 -0.01 -21.51
N GLY A 270 -2.26 0.81 -20.59
CA GLY A 270 -3.31 0.48 -19.65
C GLY A 270 -2.75 -0.19 -18.37
N ARG A 271 -3.64 -0.66 -17.55
CA ARG A 271 -3.32 -1.22 -16.22
C ARG A 271 -3.47 -2.72 -16.23
N ILE A 272 -2.55 -3.42 -15.58
CA ILE A 272 -2.70 -4.85 -15.32
C ILE A 272 -3.79 -5.01 -14.25
N ASN A 273 -4.79 -5.83 -14.54
CA ASN A 273 -5.83 -6.19 -13.58
C ASN A 273 -5.32 -7.38 -12.76
N PHE A 274 -4.70 -7.08 -11.64
CA PHE A 274 -4.23 -8.11 -10.71
C PHE A 274 -5.39 -8.88 -10.08
N LEU A 275 -5.09 -10.04 -9.54
CA LEU A 275 -6.06 -10.91 -8.90
C LEU A 275 -5.83 -10.89 -7.38
N GLN A 276 -6.89 -11.11 -6.64
CA GLN A 276 -6.85 -11.42 -5.21
C GLN A 276 -7.50 -12.80 -5.01
N GLY A 277 -7.04 -13.56 -4.04
CA GLY A 277 -7.28 -14.95 -3.69
C GLY A 277 -8.53 -15.70 -4.12
N ASP A 278 -9.61 -15.02 -4.37
CA ASP A 278 -10.85 -15.58 -4.94
C ASP A 278 -10.91 -15.45 -6.48
N GLY A 279 -9.82 -14.96 -7.10
CA GLY A 279 -9.76 -14.68 -8.53
C GLY A 279 -10.44 -13.39 -8.96
N GLN A 280 -10.87 -12.56 -8.00
CA GLN A 280 -11.49 -11.27 -8.28
C GLN A 280 -10.44 -10.32 -8.88
N LYS A 281 -10.77 -9.71 -10.03
CA LYS A 281 -9.89 -8.75 -10.73
C LYS A 281 -9.98 -7.38 -10.09
N PHE A 282 -8.82 -6.79 -9.82
CA PHE A 282 -8.71 -5.43 -9.29
C PHE A 282 -7.86 -4.57 -10.21
N ALA A 283 -8.42 -3.45 -10.66
CA ALA A 283 -7.66 -2.44 -11.36
C ALA A 283 -6.75 -1.68 -10.38
N THR A 284 -5.45 -1.67 -10.65
CA THR A 284 -4.50 -0.85 -9.90
C THR A 284 -4.74 0.64 -10.14
N ARG A 285 -4.34 1.47 -9.18
CA ARG A 285 -4.43 2.94 -9.33
C ARG A 285 -3.34 3.50 -10.24
N GLN A 286 -2.21 2.81 -10.34
CA GLN A 286 -1.02 3.19 -11.12
C GLN A 286 -0.87 2.27 -12.33
N GLY A 287 -0.20 2.74 -13.38
CA GLY A 287 0.31 1.90 -14.44
C GLY A 287 1.46 1.02 -13.94
N GLN A 288 1.83 0.02 -14.72
CA GLN A 288 2.92 -0.90 -14.37
C GLN A 288 4.14 -0.65 -15.24
N ALA A 289 5.30 -0.95 -14.65
CA ALA A 289 6.60 -1.04 -15.30
C ALA A 289 7.12 -2.47 -15.15
N ILE A 290 7.54 -3.07 -16.25
CA ILE A 290 8.07 -4.43 -16.28
C ILE A 290 9.51 -4.34 -16.75
N PHE A 291 10.45 -4.61 -15.84
CA PHE A 291 11.87 -4.59 -16.13
C PHE A 291 12.36 -5.98 -16.53
N TYR A 292 13.36 -6.00 -17.38
CA TYR A 292 14.04 -7.23 -17.77
C TYR A 292 15.54 -7.15 -17.52
N ALA A 293 16.05 -8.01 -16.67
CA ALA A 293 17.47 -8.21 -16.45
C ALA A 293 17.90 -9.51 -17.13
N GLY A 294 18.69 -9.44 -18.20
CA GLY A 294 19.15 -10.66 -18.85
C GLY A 294 19.67 -10.45 -20.28
N PRO A 295 20.19 -11.53 -20.92
CA PRO A 295 20.81 -11.45 -22.25
C PRO A 295 19.82 -11.44 -23.41
N ARG A 296 18.53 -11.75 -23.20
CA ARG A 296 17.52 -11.93 -24.26
C ARG A 296 16.69 -10.67 -24.50
N VAL A 297 17.35 -9.49 -24.55
CA VAL A 297 16.68 -8.17 -24.67
C VAL A 297 15.78 -8.12 -25.91
N ALA A 298 16.25 -8.62 -27.06
CA ALA A 298 15.45 -8.64 -28.29
C ALA A 298 14.14 -9.43 -28.10
N LYS A 299 14.18 -10.57 -27.37
CA LYS A 299 12.99 -11.36 -27.09
C LYS A 299 12.05 -10.65 -26.11
N PHE A 300 12.60 -9.96 -25.14
CA PHE A 300 11.81 -9.12 -24.24
C PHE A 300 11.08 -8.01 -25.01
N ILE A 301 11.77 -7.31 -25.90
CA ILE A 301 11.16 -6.27 -26.74
C ILE A 301 10.04 -6.87 -27.61
N GLU A 302 10.31 -7.96 -28.33
CA GLU A 302 9.31 -8.65 -29.17
C GLU A 302 8.03 -8.97 -28.39
N VAL A 303 8.18 -9.56 -27.22
CA VAL A 303 7.03 -10.05 -26.41
C VAL A 303 6.29 -8.89 -25.76
N PHE A 304 6.99 -7.99 -25.07
CA PHE A 304 6.35 -6.97 -24.24
C PHE A 304 5.91 -5.72 -25.02
N SER A 305 6.39 -5.50 -26.24
CA SER A 305 5.86 -4.44 -27.13
C SER A 305 4.39 -4.67 -27.52
N GLN A 306 3.87 -5.89 -27.35
CA GLN A 306 2.45 -6.19 -27.57
C GLN A 306 1.55 -5.50 -26.54
N ILE A 307 2.02 -5.31 -25.32
CA ILE A 307 1.23 -4.76 -24.20
C ILE A 307 1.68 -3.37 -23.75
N GLY A 308 2.77 -2.83 -24.29
CA GLY A 308 3.26 -1.53 -23.87
C GLY A 308 4.36 -0.95 -24.73
N THR A 309 4.97 0.12 -24.26
CA THR A 309 6.15 0.74 -24.88
C THR A 309 7.40 0.25 -24.16
N VAL A 310 8.31 -0.36 -24.90
CA VAL A 310 9.59 -0.80 -24.36
C VAL A 310 10.64 0.29 -24.58
N LEU A 311 11.31 0.67 -23.51
CA LEU A 311 12.42 1.62 -23.51
C LEU A 311 13.68 0.94 -22.98
N GLN A 312 14.82 1.41 -23.44
CA GLN A 312 16.15 0.98 -22.99
C GLN A 312 17.02 2.21 -22.81
N ALA A 313 17.81 2.24 -21.74
CA ALA A 313 18.82 3.29 -21.59
C ALA A 313 19.79 3.24 -22.78
N LEU A 314 20.15 4.41 -23.30
CA LEU A 314 21.21 4.53 -24.30
C LEU A 314 22.54 4.28 -23.56
N SER A 315 23.28 3.28 -24.00
CA SER A 315 24.64 2.98 -23.53
C SER A 315 25.65 3.94 -24.10
#